data_72beb227be459ebfb7b85172794da19a
#
_entry.id   72beb227be459ebfb7b85172794da19a
#
_cell.length_a   1.000
_cell.length_b   1.000
_cell.length_c   1.000
_cell.angle_alpha   90.00
_cell.angle_beta   90.00
_cell.angle_gamma   90.00
#
_symmetry.space_group_name_H-M   'P 1'
#
loop_
_entity.id
_entity.type
_entity.pdbx_description
1 polymer ?
#
loop_
_entity_poly.entity_id
_entity_poly.type
_entity_poly.pdbx_seq_one_letter_code
_entity_poly.pdbx_strand_id
1 'polypeptide(L)'
;MAPKKKDKIKDEKKDKIKDEMVAETTAKQDKKNGWSLIVTSIIVGLLGALVYRLYISFVAVPELPKFDLDVWWGAGPRSNQDISIRPYRILLLDSMQENIRRKFEAYRRATKIKSLNESSSYGLNSDNLGQIFAHWQFKYNYRERTRYFNKYDHFKTNIQGLDMHFIHVKPKNPGNMKVLPLLLLHGWPSSVKDFYEMIPLLTTPRNAYDFVFEIIAPSLPGFVHSQGAARPGLTTYEIAIIMRNLMKRIGFNQFYIHGGDIGHAIGSHMATIFPNQVLGFHTTTPINYSYLASMGWFIGSICPKCLSDDYVRDKMYPLSDKISFYLEESGYLHLQSTKPDTIGIALQDSPLGLAAYIIERYLLYTNPNSKFTPEEAFSSYNMTDLLDNVMLYWSTGSITTSLRLFKETVKNYDMEQVLARIPTSVPTWGLRTKNDLFHQNDNIIRWKYPNLRGLTNLEVGGHFPAFEIPSEVASDIFKSVRKFLLTRKV
;
A
#
# COMPACT_ATOMS: atom_id res chain seq x y z
N MET A 1 -46.91 -22.88 -97.11
CA MET A 1 -45.70 -22.33 -96.52
C MET A 1 -46.09 -21.15 -95.66
N ALA A 2 -46.20 -21.31 -94.37
CA ALA A 2 -46.03 -20.28 -93.34
C ALA A 2 -46.32 -20.86 -91.95
N PRO A 3 -45.31 -21.35 -91.21
CA PRO A 3 -45.45 -21.28 -89.78
C PRO A 3 -44.21 -20.71 -89.06
N LYS A 4 -43.20 -20.13 -89.68
CA LYS A 4 -41.96 -19.72 -89.02
C LYS A 4 -41.96 -18.32 -88.28
N LYS A 5 -43.05 -17.55 -88.46
CA LYS A 5 -43.07 -16.18 -87.91
C LYS A 5 -43.67 -16.10 -86.49
N LYS A 6 -44.49 -17.08 -86.07
CA LYS A 6 -45.10 -17.09 -84.70
C LYS A 6 -44.17 -17.59 -83.57
N ASP A 7 -43.27 -18.49 -83.92
CA ASP A 7 -42.35 -19.05 -82.92
C ASP A 7 -41.22 -18.05 -82.53
N LYS A 8 -40.72 -17.29 -83.48
CA LYS A 8 -39.71 -16.26 -83.23
C LYS A 8 -40.22 -15.14 -82.33
N ILE A 9 -41.50 -14.76 -82.46
CA ILE A 9 -42.11 -13.72 -81.57
C ILE A 9 -42.34 -14.26 -80.13
N LYS A 10 -42.56 -15.56 -79.96
CA LYS A 10 -42.72 -16.19 -78.69
C LYS A 10 -41.36 -16.33 -77.91
N ASP A 11 -40.32 -16.61 -78.70
CA ASP A 11 -38.96 -16.72 -78.06
C ASP A 11 -38.40 -15.34 -77.71
N GLU A 12 -38.55 -14.32 -78.53
CA GLU A 12 -38.18 -12.93 -78.23
C GLU A 12 -38.96 -12.36 -77.02
N LYS A 13 -40.24 -12.77 -76.84
CA LYS A 13 -41.01 -12.38 -75.62
C LYS A 13 -40.55 -13.12 -74.35
N LYS A 14 -40.17 -14.39 -74.51
CA LYS A 14 -39.60 -15.15 -73.35
C LYS A 14 -38.26 -14.63 -72.95
N ASP A 15 -37.38 -14.28 -73.84
CA ASP A 15 -36.06 -13.71 -73.50
C ASP A 15 -36.20 -12.33 -72.90
N LYS A 16 -37.10 -11.48 -73.38
CA LYS A 16 -37.37 -10.17 -72.72
C LYS A 16 -37.90 -10.30 -71.31
N ILE A 17 -38.83 -11.24 -71.05
CA ILE A 17 -39.35 -11.49 -69.71
C ILE A 17 -38.25 -12.05 -68.78
N LYS A 18 -37.36 -12.87 -69.34
CA LYS A 18 -36.23 -13.42 -68.58
C LYS A 18 -35.19 -12.35 -68.22
N ASP A 19 -34.90 -11.44 -69.15
CA ASP A 19 -33.99 -10.32 -68.94
C ASP A 19 -34.59 -9.30 -67.97
N GLU A 20 -35.91 -9.01 -68.02
CA GLU A 20 -36.59 -8.17 -67.01
C GLU A 20 -36.63 -8.80 -65.66
N MET A 21 -36.84 -10.11 -65.49
CA MET A 21 -36.78 -10.83 -64.24
C MET A 21 -35.34 -10.88 -63.65
N VAL A 22 -34.32 -11.02 -64.50
CA VAL A 22 -32.94 -10.99 -64.09
C VAL A 22 -32.53 -9.58 -63.61
N ALA A 23 -32.92 -8.53 -64.32
CA ALA A 23 -32.68 -7.14 -63.96
C ALA A 23 -33.38 -6.74 -62.63
N GLU A 24 -34.66 -7.21 -62.45
CA GLU A 24 -35.39 -6.95 -61.18
C GLU A 24 -34.77 -7.71 -59.97
N THR A 25 -34.26 -8.92 -60.20
CA THR A 25 -33.62 -9.74 -59.21
C THR A 25 -32.26 -9.14 -58.82
N THR A 26 -31.48 -8.67 -59.81
CA THR A 26 -30.18 -7.98 -59.54
C THR A 26 -30.40 -6.65 -58.83
N ALA A 27 -31.36 -5.85 -59.20
CA ALA A 27 -31.71 -4.58 -58.57
C ALA A 27 -32.20 -4.77 -57.11
N LYS A 28 -32.96 -5.86 -56.85
CA LYS A 28 -33.33 -6.23 -55.42
C LYS A 28 -32.14 -6.73 -54.63
N GLN A 29 -31.23 -7.45 -55.26
CA GLN A 29 -29.99 -7.93 -54.62
C GLN A 29 -29.04 -6.77 -54.29
N ASP A 30 -28.86 -5.82 -55.21
CA ASP A 30 -28.05 -4.62 -55.03
C ASP A 30 -28.62 -3.69 -53.94
N LYS A 31 -29.95 -3.51 -53.91
CA LYS A 31 -30.61 -2.80 -52.80
C LYS A 31 -30.39 -3.49 -51.45
N LYS A 32 -30.51 -4.82 -51.39
CA LYS A 32 -30.30 -5.59 -50.16
C LYS A 32 -28.84 -5.52 -49.69
N ASN A 33 -27.89 -5.58 -50.62
CA ASN A 33 -26.46 -5.42 -50.35
C ASN A 33 -26.13 -3.99 -49.89
N GLY A 34 -26.71 -2.95 -50.51
CA GLY A 34 -26.56 -1.56 -50.11
C GLY A 34 -27.10 -1.29 -48.70
N TRP A 35 -28.28 -1.83 -48.38
CA TRP A 35 -28.83 -1.73 -47.01
C TRP A 35 -27.98 -2.49 -45.96
N SER A 36 -27.47 -3.67 -46.33
CA SER A 36 -26.57 -4.44 -45.46
C SER A 36 -25.27 -3.67 -45.15
N LEU A 37 -24.67 -3.04 -46.18
CA LEU A 37 -23.47 -2.21 -46.01
C LEU A 37 -23.72 -0.99 -45.11
N ILE A 38 -24.86 -0.30 -45.29
CA ILE A 38 -25.24 0.84 -44.44
C ILE A 38 -25.43 0.40 -42.99
N VAL A 39 -26.20 -0.67 -42.76
CA VAL A 39 -26.42 -1.20 -41.39
C VAL A 39 -25.12 -1.64 -40.75
N THR A 40 -24.25 -2.34 -41.47
CA THR A 40 -22.95 -2.75 -41.00
C THR A 40 -22.06 -1.54 -40.61
N SER A 41 -22.04 -0.50 -41.47
CA SER A 41 -21.30 0.73 -41.22
C SER A 41 -21.81 1.48 -39.98
N ILE A 42 -23.13 1.51 -39.76
CA ILE A 42 -23.74 2.11 -38.57
C ILE A 42 -23.35 1.30 -37.33
N ILE A 43 -23.39 -0.03 -37.36
CA ILE A 43 -23.00 -0.90 -36.26
C ILE A 43 -21.52 -0.71 -35.93
N VAL A 44 -20.64 -0.68 -36.91
CA VAL A 44 -19.20 -0.45 -36.74
C VAL A 44 -18.95 0.95 -36.14
N GLY A 45 -19.68 1.96 -36.64
CA GLY A 45 -19.61 3.32 -36.10
C GLY A 45 -20.07 3.42 -34.63
N LEU A 46 -21.17 2.74 -34.27
CA LEU A 46 -21.67 2.69 -32.88
C LEU A 46 -20.73 1.92 -31.99
N LEU A 47 -20.18 0.80 -32.44
CA LEU A 47 -19.16 0.04 -31.69
C LEU A 47 -17.89 0.88 -31.51
N GLY A 48 -17.44 1.58 -32.55
CA GLY A 48 -16.28 2.51 -32.42
C GLY A 48 -16.54 3.63 -31.45
N ALA A 49 -17.72 4.24 -31.48
CA ALA A 49 -18.13 5.27 -30.53
C ALA A 49 -18.23 4.73 -29.09
N LEU A 50 -18.76 3.52 -28.91
CA LEU A 50 -18.83 2.85 -27.62
C LEU A 50 -17.41 2.56 -27.06
N VAL A 51 -16.55 1.97 -27.89
CA VAL A 51 -15.14 1.69 -27.50
C VAL A 51 -14.42 2.99 -27.19
N TYR A 52 -14.59 4.04 -28.00
CA TYR A 52 -14.00 5.36 -27.72
C TYR A 52 -14.51 5.95 -26.39
N ARG A 53 -15.81 5.86 -26.13
CA ARG A 53 -16.42 6.35 -24.89
C ARG A 53 -15.92 5.57 -23.67
N LEU A 54 -15.82 4.24 -23.78
CA LEU A 54 -15.24 3.39 -22.75
C LEU A 54 -13.75 3.74 -22.52
N TYR A 55 -12.99 3.94 -23.59
CA TYR A 55 -11.59 4.35 -23.52
C TYR A 55 -11.43 5.69 -22.78
N ILE A 56 -12.19 6.71 -23.19
CA ILE A 56 -12.15 8.02 -22.51
C ILE A 56 -12.56 7.91 -21.06
N SER A 57 -13.66 7.21 -20.75
CA SER A 57 -14.11 6.97 -19.37
C SER A 57 -13.05 6.24 -18.53
N PHE A 58 -12.32 5.34 -19.15
CA PHE A 58 -11.29 4.55 -18.50
C PHE A 58 -9.99 5.35 -18.25
N VAL A 59 -9.58 6.18 -19.20
CA VAL A 59 -8.32 6.95 -19.15
C VAL A 59 -8.50 8.33 -18.51
N ALA A 60 -9.72 8.88 -18.49
CA ALA A 60 -9.99 10.20 -17.92
C ALA A 60 -9.61 10.26 -16.45
N VAL A 61 -8.94 11.36 -16.06
CA VAL A 61 -8.65 11.65 -14.64
C VAL A 61 -9.96 11.98 -13.94
N PRO A 62 -10.34 11.26 -12.87
CA PRO A 62 -11.54 11.58 -12.12
C PRO A 62 -11.45 12.95 -11.44
N GLU A 63 -12.59 13.57 -11.20
CA GLU A 63 -12.66 14.74 -10.31
C GLU A 63 -12.40 14.30 -8.86
N LEU A 64 -11.74 15.18 -8.09
CA LEU A 64 -11.51 14.93 -6.68
C LEU A 64 -12.86 14.95 -5.91
N PRO A 65 -13.26 13.86 -5.26
CA PRO A 65 -14.47 13.82 -4.47
C PRO A 65 -14.43 14.82 -3.30
N LYS A 66 -15.61 15.26 -2.88
CA LYS A 66 -15.73 16.02 -1.62
C LYS A 66 -15.74 15.06 -0.46
N PHE A 67 -14.84 15.28 0.51
CA PHE A 67 -14.75 14.47 1.73
C PHE A 67 -15.31 15.26 2.93
N ASP A 68 -16.01 14.53 3.81
CA ASP A 68 -16.29 15.04 5.16
C ASP A 68 -14.98 14.91 5.98
N LEU A 69 -14.43 16.05 6.36
CA LEU A 69 -13.16 16.11 7.09
C LEU A 69 -13.32 15.87 8.60
N ASP A 70 -14.52 15.58 9.06
CA ASP A 70 -14.83 15.47 10.49
C ASP A 70 -15.76 14.28 10.81
N VAL A 71 -15.65 13.21 10.03
CA VAL A 71 -16.37 11.95 10.23
C VAL A 71 -16.08 11.40 11.62
N TRP A 72 -17.12 11.05 12.38
CA TRP A 72 -16.99 10.48 13.72
C TRP A 72 -16.72 8.98 13.67
N TRP A 73 -15.62 8.52 14.28
CA TRP A 73 -15.22 7.11 14.32
C TRP A 73 -15.34 6.47 15.71
N GLY A 74 -15.59 7.28 16.75
CA GLY A 74 -15.75 6.81 18.12
C GLY A 74 -17.03 6.04 18.36
N ALA A 75 -17.12 5.37 19.51
CA ALA A 75 -18.32 4.70 19.96
C ALA A 75 -19.40 5.71 20.36
N GLY A 76 -20.67 5.35 20.12
CA GLY A 76 -21.83 6.18 20.49
C GLY A 76 -21.96 7.50 19.70
N PRO A 77 -22.85 8.39 20.15
CA PRO A 77 -23.03 9.69 19.54
C PRO A 77 -21.83 10.59 19.79
N ARG A 78 -21.66 11.58 18.90
CA ARG A 78 -20.60 12.57 19.06
C ARG A 78 -20.77 13.31 20.39
N SER A 79 -19.79 13.19 21.26
CA SER A 79 -19.74 13.84 22.57
C SER A 79 -18.62 14.88 22.64
N ASN A 80 -18.58 15.69 23.71
CA ASN A 80 -17.45 16.53 23.98
C ASN A 80 -16.18 15.71 24.11
N GLN A 81 -15.19 15.99 23.27
CA GLN A 81 -13.93 15.27 23.24
C GLN A 81 -12.88 16.02 24.08
N ASP A 82 -12.08 15.25 24.77
CA ASP A 82 -10.82 15.78 25.31
C ASP A 82 -9.83 15.96 24.15
N ILE A 83 -9.75 17.21 23.67
CA ILE A 83 -8.87 17.60 22.57
C ILE A 83 -7.43 17.91 23.05
N SER A 84 -7.16 17.81 24.35
CA SER A 84 -5.82 18.05 24.90
C SER A 84 -4.81 17.04 24.37
N ILE A 85 -3.56 17.47 24.28
CA ILE A 85 -2.42 16.60 24.00
C ILE A 85 -1.89 16.14 25.34
N ARG A 86 -2.08 14.86 25.66
CA ARG A 86 -1.75 14.25 26.95
C ARG A 86 -0.49 13.41 26.84
N PRO A 87 0.46 13.53 27.78
CA PRO A 87 1.59 12.60 27.85
C PRO A 87 1.10 11.14 27.99
N TYR A 88 1.80 10.22 27.33
CA TYR A 88 1.52 8.80 27.39
C TYR A 88 2.78 8.00 27.64
N ARG A 89 2.69 6.88 28.34
CA ARG A 89 3.81 5.96 28.57
C ARG A 89 3.39 4.54 28.24
N ILE A 90 4.28 3.85 27.55
CA ILE A 90 4.12 2.43 27.23
C ILE A 90 4.54 1.63 28.46
N LEU A 91 3.70 0.70 28.89
CA LEU A 91 3.96 -0.18 30.03
C LEU A 91 3.78 -1.64 29.63
N LEU A 92 4.82 -2.43 29.81
CA LEU A 92 4.75 -3.89 29.74
C LEU A 92 4.55 -4.41 31.18
N LEU A 93 3.29 -4.68 31.53
CA LEU A 93 2.91 -5.04 32.90
C LEU A 93 3.38 -6.44 33.29
N ASP A 94 3.69 -6.65 34.57
CA ASP A 94 4.07 -7.98 35.11
C ASP A 94 2.96 -9.02 34.90
N SER A 95 1.67 -8.62 34.99
CA SER A 95 0.52 -9.49 34.67
C SER A 95 0.50 -9.99 33.24
N MET A 96 0.99 -9.19 32.31
CA MET A 96 1.12 -9.56 30.90
C MET A 96 2.25 -10.58 30.71
N GLN A 97 3.40 -10.36 31.34
CA GLN A 97 4.51 -11.29 31.33
C GLN A 97 4.07 -12.65 31.90
N GLU A 98 3.33 -12.66 33.00
CA GLU A 98 2.78 -13.88 33.60
C GLU A 98 1.76 -14.58 32.68
N ASN A 99 0.94 -13.83 31.95
CA ASN A 99 0.02 -14.39 30.95
C ASN A 99 0.79 -15.09 29.83
N ILE A 100 1.82 -14.46 29.28
CA ILE A 100 2.69 -15.05 28.25
C ILE A 100 3.36 -16.31 28.79
N ARG A 101 3.88 -16.30 30.01
CA ARG A 101 4.51 -17.45 30.65
C ARG A 101 3.55 -18.64 30.71
N ARG A 102 2.31 -18.45 31.15
CA ARG A 102 1.29 -19.50 31.20
C ARG A 102 0.95 -20.05 29.81
N LYS A 103 0.83 -19.20 28.80
CA LYS A 103 0.62 -19.62 27.42
C LYS A 103 1.80 -20.45 26.89
N PHE A 104 3.03 -20.09 27.24
CA PHE A 104 4.22 -20.84 26.87
C PHE A 104 4.30 -22.22 27.56
N GLU A 105 3.87 -22.34 28.82
CA GLU A 105 3.78 -23.63 29.51
C GLU A 105 2.74 -24.54 28.85
N ALA A 106 1.59 -23.99 28.44
CA ALA A 106 0.58 -24.73 27.69
C ALA A 106 1.13 -25.21 26.34
N TYR A 107 1.81 -24.36 25.59
CA TYR A 107 2.46 -24.71 24.32
C TYR A 107 3.51 -25.82 24.49
N ARG A 108 4.31 -25.80 25.55
CA ARG A 108 5.30 -26.88 25.83
C ARG A 108 4.66 -28.25 25.98
N ARG A 109 3.45 -28.31 26.58
CA ARG A 109 2.72 -29.55 26.84
C ARG A 109 1.92 -30.04 25.63
N ALA A 110 1.64 -29.15 24.67
CA ALA A 110 0.88 -29.49 23.48
C ALA A 110 1.67 -30.40 22.53
N THR A 111 0.96 -31.24 21.81
CA THR A 111 1.53 -32.01 20.69
C THR A 111 1.99 -31.05 19.61
N LYS A 112 3.25 -31.15 19.22
CA LYS A 112 3.84 -30.28 18.18
C LYS A 112 3.87 -31.03 16.86
N ILE A 113 3.42 -30.35 15.82
CA ILE A 113 3.58 -30.81 14.46
C ILE A 113 4.96 -30.36 13.98
N LYS A 114 5.79 -31.32 13.57
CA LYS A 114 7.09 -31.03 12.97
C LYS A 114 6.91 -30.54 11.53
N SER A 115 7.68 -29.56 11.12
CA SER A 115 7.70 -29.10 9.73
C SER A 115 8.08 -30.23 8.78
N LEU A 116 7.44 -30.27 7.60
CA LEU A 116 7.63 -31.34 6.61
C LEU A 116 9.03 -31.32 6.00
N ASN A 117 9.65 -30.15 5.90
CA ASN A 117 11.02 -29.97 5.44
C ASN A 117 11.70 -28.85 6.22
N GLU A 118 12.99 -28.65 5.99
CA GLU A 118 13.79 -27.61 6.63
C GLU A 118 13.51 -26.21 6.04
N SER A 119 12.88 -26.13 4.85
CA SER A 119 12.54 -24.87 4.23
C SER A 119 11.26 -24.25 4.83
N SER A 120 11.12 -22.93 4.70
CA SER A 120 9.94 -22.20 5.12
C SER A 120 8.81 -22.17 4.06
N SER A 121 8.84 -23.07 3.09
CA SER A 121 7.83 -23.13 2.02
C SER A 121 6.39 -23.46 2.50
N TYR A 122 6.25 -24.00 3.71
CA TYR A 122 4.96 -24.20 4.40
C TYR A 122 4.67 -23.13 5.46
N GLY A 123 5.40 -22.02 5.45
CA GLY A 123 5.36 -20.99 6.46
C GLY A 123 6.55 -21.04 7.43
N LEU A 124 6.46 -20.36 8.56
CA LEU A 124 7.54 -20.33 9.53
C LEU A 124 7.85 -21.74 10.05
N ASN A 125 9.10 -22.18 9.84
CA ASN A 125 9.56 -23.51 10.25
C ASN A 125 9.44 -23.70 11.78
N SER A 126 9.11 -24.93 12.23
CA SER A 126 8.93 -25.27 13.64
C SER A 126 10.19 -25.07 14.48
N ASP A 127 11.38 -25.25 13.90
CA ASP A 127 12.66 -25.06 14.59
C ASP A 127 12.97 -23.58 14.79
N ASN A 128 12.65 -22.74 13.79
CA ASN A 128 12.72 -21.28 13.90
C ASN A 128 11.74 -20.74 14.95
N LEU A 129 10.51 -21.28 15.00
CA LEU A 129 9.57 -20.95 16.06
C LEU A 129 10.10 -21.34 17.43
N GLY A 130 10.84 -22.46 17.53
CA GLY A 130 11.55 -22.89 18.75
C GLY A 130 12.62 -21.89 19.19
N GLN A 131 13.38 -21.31 18.25
CA GLN A 131 14.37 -20.27 18.53
C GLN A 131 13.71 -18.98 19.03
N ILE A 132 12.64 -18.53 18.36
CA ILE A 132 11.85 -17.36 18.79
C ILE A 132 11.31 -17.57 20.20
N PHE A 133 10.72 -18.72 20.47
CA PHE A 133 10.20 -19.10 21.78
C PHE A 133 11.27 -19.06 22.86
N ALA A 134 12.44 -19.68 22.62
CA ALA A 134 13.55 -19.71 23.56
C ALA A 134 14.09 -18.29 23.84
N HIS A 135 14.26 -17.49 22.78
CA HIS A 135 14.71 -16.09 22.95
C HIS A 135 13.72 -15.26 23.75
N TRP A 136 12.44 -15.35 23.43
CA TRP A 136 11.37 -14.60 24.11
C TRP A 136 11.28 -14.97 25.58
N GLN A 137 11.38 -16.26 25.88
CA GLN A 137 11.27 -16.75 27.24
C GLN A 137 12.48 -16.42 28.13
N PHE A 138 13.70 -16.50 27.59
CA PHE A 138 14.91 -16.47 28.40
C PHE A 138 15.75 -15.21 28.22
N LYS A 139 15.60 -14.49 27.12
CA LYS A 139 16.44 -13.32 26.78
C LYS A 139 15.67 -12.01 26.67
N TYR A 140 14.36 -12.04 26.41
CA TYR A 140 13.56 -10.82 26.27
C TYR A 140 13.30 -10.16 27.62
N ASN A 141 13.92 -9.00 27.85
CA ASN A 141 13.83 -8.28 29.12
C ASN A 141 12.74 -7.20 29.07
N TYR A 142 11.56 -7.49 29.64
CA TYR A 142 10.38 -6.61 29.63
C TYR A 142 10.64 -5.22 30.24
N ARG A 143 11.45 -5.14 31.34
CA ARG A 143 11.77 -3.86 31.98
C ARG A 143 12.70 -3.00 31.12
N GLU A 144 13.67 -3.61 30.48
CA GLU A 144 14.57 -2.94 29.56
C GLU A 144 13.80 -2.46 28.32
N ARG A 145 12.93 -3.31 27.75
CA ARG A 145 12.13 -2.94 26.59
C ARG A 145 11.10 -1.85 26.93
N THR A 146 10.51 -1.86 28.13
CA THR A 146 9.68 -0.74 28.61
C THR A 146 10.45 0.59 28.60
N ARG A 147 11.72 0.59 29.06
CA ARG A 147 12.57 1.79 29.01
C ARG A 147 12.90 2.18 27.56
N TYR A 148 13.23 1.20 26.74
CA TYR A 148 13.52 1.44 25.32
C TYR A 148 12.32 2.03 24.57
N PHE A 149 11.13 1.49 24.76
CA PHE A 149 9.92 2.06 24.14
C PHE A 149 9.67 3.52 24.57
N ASN A 150 10.00 3.88 25.80
CA ASN A 150 9.83 5.24 26.31
C ASN A 150 11.07 6.13 26.16
N LYS A 151 12.01 5.78 25.25
CA LYS A 151 13.18 6.65 24.99
C LYS A 151 12.80 7.96 24.29
N TYR A 152 11.62 8.03 23.68
CA TYR A 152 11.01 9.23 23.14
C TYR A 152 9.75 9.61 23.91
N ASP A 153 9.31 10.86 23.78
CA ASP A 153 8.07 11.33 24.37
C ASP A 153 6.89 10.87 23.54
N HIS A 154 5.95 10.20 24.19
CA HIS A 154 4.70 9.73 23.64
C HIS A 154 3.54 10.58 24.10
N PHE A 155 2.56 10.75 23.23
CA PHE A 155 1.36 11.53 23.49
C PHE A 155 0.11 10.82 22.98
N LYS A 156 -1.04 11.21 23.53
CA LYS A 156 -2.37 10.89 23.00
C LYS A 156 -3.21 12.16 22.88
N THR A 157 -4.05 12.21 21.85
CA THR A 157 -5.08 13.24 21.68
C THR A 157 -6.27 12.64 20.97
N ASN A 158 -7.47 13.19 21.18
CA ASN A 158 -8.65 12.72 20.48
C ASN A 158 -8.79 13.40 19.10
N ILE A 159 -8.91 12.61 18.05
CA ILE A 159 -9.20 13.04 16.68
C ILE A 159 -10.40 12.26 16.16
N GLN A 160 -11.47 12.97 15.85
CA GLN A 160 -12.70 12.37 15.27
C GLN A 160 -13.25 11.20 16.09
N GLY A 161 -13.14 11.25 17.43
CA GLY A 161 -13.62 10.22 18.35
C GLY A 161 -12.62 9.09 18.63
N LEU A 162 -11.42 9.14 18.09
CA LEU A 162 -10.37 8.16 18.34
C LEU A 162 -9.23 8.76 19.17
N ASP A 163 -8.83 8.07 20.22
CA ASP A 163 -7.60 8.39 20.95
C ASP A 163 -6.38 7.99 20.12
N MET A 164 -5.78 9.00 19.48
CA MET A 164 -4.63 8.83 18.61
C MET A 164 -3.34 8.95 19.39
N HIS A 165 -2.54 7.90 19.36
CA HIS A 165 -1.18 7.88 19.91
C HIS A 165 -0.17 8.37 18.88
N PHE A 166 0.81 9.14 19.32
CA PHE A 166 1.95 9.56 18.49
C PHE A 166 3.20 9.83 19.31
N ILE A 167 4.35 9.67 18.66
CA ILE A 167 5.65 10.15 19.14
C ILE A 167 5.86 11.56 18.59
N HIS A 168 6.36 12.48 19.43
CA HIS A 168 6.72 13.83 19.00
C HIS A 168 8.15 14.13 19.48
N VAL A 169 9.07 14.34 18.54
CA VAL A 169 10.47 14.61 18.83
C VAL A 169 10.93 15.89 18.16
N LYS A 170 11.31 16.86 18.98
CA LYS A 170 11.94 18.10 18.53
C LYS A 170 13.45 17.93 18.41
N PRO A 171 14.10 18.57 17.44
CA PRO A 171 15.55 18.55 17.34
C PRO A 171 16.18 19.25 18.56
N LYS A 172 17.23 18.65 19.09
CA LYS A 172 18.03 19.27 20.15
C LYS A 172 19.07 20.19 19.53
N ASN A 173 19.13 21.46 20.01
CA ASN A 173 20.13 22.45 19.58
C ASN A 173 20.19 22.64 18.05
N PRO A 174 19.08 23.01 17.37
CA PRO A 174 19.06 23.18 15.91
C PRO A 174 19.89 24.38 15.43
N GLY A 175 20.35 25.26 16.33
CA GLY A 175 21.05 26.48 15.98
C GLY A 175 20.21 27.38 15.06
N ASN A 176 20.80 27.83 13.95
CA ASN A 176 20.12 28.65 12.95
C ASN A 176 19.43 27.82 11.85
N MET A 177 19.36 26.48 11.99
CA MET A 177 18.72 25.62 11.01
C MET A 177 17.21 25.79 11.01
N LYS A 178 16.60 25.67 9.84
CA LYS A 178 15.13 25.60 9.73
C LYS A 178 14.64 24.26 10.31
N VAL A 179 13.70 24.31 11.22
CA VAL A 179 13.04 23.12 11.75
C VAL A 179 11.81 22.80 10.86
N LEU A 180 11.85 21.65 10.20
CA LEU A 180 10.82 21.23 9.26
C LEU A 180 9.98 20.10 9.84
N PRO A 181 8.63 20.23 9.91
CA PRO A 181 7.78 19.15 10.41
C PRO A 181 7.73 18.00 9.41
N LEU A 182 8.03 16.78 9.91
CA LEU A 182 8.01 15.55 9.15
C LEU A 182 7.09 14.52 9.81
N LEU A 183 6.05 14.12 9.09
CA LEU A 183 5.13 13.06 9.47
C LEU A 183 5.68 11.72 8.97
N LEU A 184 5.89 10.75 9.89
CA LEU A 184 6.32 9.39 9.58
C LEU A 184 5.16 8.41 9.69
N LEU A 185 4.82 7.74 8.59
CA LEU A 185 3.69 6.82 8.48
C LEU A 185 4.19 5.40 8.30
N HIS A 186 3.91 4.53 9.29
CA HIS A 186 4.25 3.11 9.23
C HIS A 186 3.22 2.29 8.44
N GLY A 187 3.51 1.01 8.20
CA GLY A 187 2.64 0.04 7.53
C GLY A 187 2.22 -1.12 8.43
N TRP A 188 1.96 -2.30 7.81
CA TRP A 188 1.64 -3.55 8.48
C TRP A 188 2.64 -4.66 8.08
N PRO A 189 3.13 -5.50 9.03
CA PRO A 189 2.85 -5.54 10.46
C PRO A 189 3.76 -4.62 11.29
N SER A 190 4.21 -3.53 10.70
CA SER A 190 5.06 -2.51 11.34
C SER A 190 4.34 -1.70 12.41
N SER A 191 5.11 -0.87 13.09
CA SER A 191 4.63 0.13 14.05
C SER A 191 5.55 1.34 14.07
N VAL A 192 5.28 2.31 14.93
CA VAL A 192 6.17 3.46 15.17
C VAL A 192 7.58 3.04 15.60
N LYS A 193 7.75 1.82 16.09
CA LYS A 193 9.04 1.27 16.51
C LYS A 193 10.03 1.16 15.34
N ASP A 194 9.56 0.97 14.12
CA ASP A 194 10.43 0.88 12.95
C ASP A 194 11.19 2.18 12.68
N PHE A 195 10.70 3.31 13.20
CA PHE A 195 11.38 4.61 13.09
C PHE A 195 12.36 4.93 14.24
N TYR A 196 12.46 4.07 15.27
CA TYR A 196 13.20 4.40 16.49
C TYR A 196 14.68 4.71 16.24
N GLU A 197 15.34 3.97 15.36
CA GLU A 197 16.74 4.21 15.03
C GLU A 197 16.92 5.30 13.96
N MET A 198 15.85 5.61 13.20
CA MET A 198 15.86 6.68 12.21
C MET A 198 15.61 8.07 12.82
N ILE A 199 14.80 8.15 13.90
CA ILE A 199 14.46 9.43 14.56
C ILE A 199 15.70 10.25 14.96
N PRO A 200 16.72 9.71 15.66
CA PRO A 200 17.89 10.50 16.01
C PRO A 200 18.68 10.97 14.79
N LEU A 201 18.69 10.20 13.73
CA LEU A 201 19.36 10.58 12.47
C LEU A 201 18.67 11.74 11.76
N LEU A 202 17.36 11.88 11.93
CA LEU A 202 16.54 12.95 11.33
C LEU A 202 16.52 14.22 12.20
N THR A 203 16.60 14.08 13.52
CA THR A 203 16.51 15.18 14.47
C THR A 203 17.86 15.77 14.88
N THR A 204 18.97 15.21 14.40
CA THR A 204 20.33 15.71 14.65
C THR A 204 20.77 16.60 13.47
N PRO A 205 21.23 17.84 13.74
CA PRO A 205 21.80 18.70 12.72
C PRO A 205 22.91 18.04 11.90
N ARG A 206 22.91 18.27 10.58
CA ARG A 206 23.92 17.78 9.65
C ARG A 206 24.55 18.94 8.89
N ASN A 207 25.88 19.05 8.87
CA ASN A 207 26.60 20.18 8.26
C ASN A 207 26.28 20.43 6.76
N ALA A 208 25.83 19.38 6.06
CA ALA A 208 25.49 19.48 4.64
C ALA A 208 24.11 20.14 4.36
N TYR A 209 23.32 20.46 5.39
CA TYR A 209 21.95 20.94 5.27
C TYR A 209 21.72 22.17 6.15
N ASP A 210 20.84 23.08 5.70
CA ASP A 210 20.39 24.28 6.44
C ASP A 210 19.08 24.05 7.19
N PHE A 211 18.66 22.77 7.32
CA PHE A 211 17.44 22.35 7.99
C PHE A 211 17.64 21.03 8.76
N VAL A 212 16.73 20.80 9.68
CA VAL A 212 16.61 19.60 10.50
C VAL A 212 15.13 19.30 10.71
N PHE A 213 14.77 18.07 11.11
CA PHE A 213 13.36 17.71 11.22
C PHE A 213 12.84 17.73 12.65
N GLU A 214 11.59 18.16 12.80
CA GLU A 214 10.72 17.88 13.93
C GLU A 214 9.81 16.74 13.55
N ILE A 215 9.85 15.64 14.31
CA ILE A 215 9.24 14.35 13.94
C ILE A 215 7.91 14.17 14.65
N ILE A 216 6.90 13.80 13.87
CA ILE A 216 5.62 13.29 14.34
C ILE A 216 5.45 11.87 13.75
N ALA A 217 5.40 10.85 14.63
CA ALA A 217 5.23 9.45 14.23
C ALA A 217 4.01 8.87 14.95
N PRO A 218 2.82 8.93 14.35
CA PRO A 218 1.60 8.37 14.92
C PRO A 218 1.58 6.83 14.76
N SER A 219 0.99 6.15 15.76
CA SER A 219 0.39 4.83 15.49
C SER A 219 -0.85 5.04 14.65
N LEU A 220 -1.00 4.30 13.55
CA LEU A 220 -2.20 4.39 12.69
C LEU A 220 -3.46 4.01 13.49
N PRO A 221 -4.63 4.52 13.16
CA PRO A 221 -5.90 4.14 13.81
C PRO A 221 -6.10 2.63 13.81
N GLY A 222 -6.36 2.05 14.98
CA GLY A 222 -6.49 0.59 15.15
C GLY A 222 -5.18 -0.18 15.28
N PHE A 223 -4.04 0.51 15.23
CA PHE A 223 -2.72 -0.09 15.39
C PHE A 223 -2.12 0.27 16.75
N VAL A 224 -1.55 -0.72 17.41
CA VAL A 224 -0.77 -0.60 18.65
C VAL A 224 -1.48 0.29 19.68
N HIS A 225 -1.04 1.51 19.92
CA HIS A 225 -1.54 2.36 20.99
C HIS A 225 -2.63 3.34 20.55
N SER A 226 -2.97 3.40 19.25
CA SER A 226 -4.10 4.18 18.75
C SER A 226 -5.39 3.39 18.77
N GLN A 227 -6.49 4.04 19.13
CA GLN A 227 -7.81 3.42 19.18
C GLN A 227 -8.28 3.04 17.78
N GLY A 228 -8.92 1.87 17.66
CA GLY A 228 -9.60 1.42 16.44
C GLY A 228 -11.00 2.04 16.30
N ALA A 229 -11.47 2.17 15.05
CA ALA A 229 -12.82 2.64 14.79
C ALA A 229 -13.87 1.73 15.41
N ALA A 230 -14.92 2.35 15.96
CA ALA A 230 -16.06 1.63 16.52
C ALA A 230 -17.13 1.26 15.46
N ARG A 231 -16.92 1.66 14.21
CA ARG A 231 -17.83 1.39 13.07
C ARG A 231 -17.04 1.09 11.79
N PRO A 232 -17.64 0.40 10.81
CA PRO A 232 -17.04 0.17 9.50
C PRO A 232 -16.80 1.46 8.71
N GLY A 233 -15.90 1.39 7.71
CA GLY A 233 -15.64 2.45 6.75
C GLY A 233 -14.28 3.16 6.90
N LEU A 234 -13.49 2.83 7.93
CA LEU A 234 -12.18 3.45 8.14
C LEU A 234 -11.15 2.86 7.16
N THR A 235 -11.00 3.52 6.03
CA THR A 235 -10.07 3.17 4.94
C THR A 235 -8.77 3.95 5.02
N THR A 236 -7.83 3.69 4.08
CA THR A 236 -6.56 4.45 3.99
C THR A 236 -6.77 5.93 3.70
N TYR A 237 -7.76 6.32 2.90
CA TYR A 237 -8.06 7.74 2.66
C TYR A 237 -8.75 8.42 3.84
N GLU A 238 -9.58 7.72 4.62
CA GLU A 238 -10.14 8.26 5.87
C GLU A 238 -9.02 8.45 6.92
N ILE A 239 -8.07 7.52 6.99
CA ILE A 239 -6.89 7.69 7.84
C ILE A 239 -6.05 8.89 7.38
N ALA A 240 -5.93 9.15 6.09
CA ALA A 240 -5.23 10.34 5.57
C ALA A 240 -5.87 11.64 6.11
N ILE A 241 -7.19 11.70 6.22
CA ILE A 241 -7.92 12.83 6.82
C ILE A 241 -7.61 12.94 8.32
N ILE A 242 -7.64 11.82 9.06
CA ILE A 242 -7.28 11.77 10.48
C ILE A 242 -5.83 12.26 10.71
N MET A 243 -4.88 11.82 9.89
CA MET A 243 -3.47 12.24 9.99
C MET A 243 -3.32 13.74 9.73
N ARG A 244 -4.01 14.27 8.73
CA ARG A 244 -4.04 15.71 8.47
C ARG A 244 -4.61 16.49 9.66
N ASN A 245 -5.70 15.99 10.26
CA ASN A 245 -6.32 16.61 11.43
C ASN A 245 -5.42 16.52 12.67
N LEU A 246 -4.67 15.42 12.84
CA LEU A 246 -3.64 15.30 13.87
C LEU A 246 -2.53 16.36 13.70
N MET A 247 -1.97 16.50 12.50
CA MET A 247 -0.94 17.51 12.22
C MET A 247 -1.45 18.92 12.53
N LYS A 248 -2.67 19.23 12.12
CA LYS A 248 -3.32 20.52 12.46
C LYS A 248 -3.52 20.69 13.97
N ARG A 249 -3.90 19.64 14.71
CA ARG A 249 -4.05 19.64 16.17
C ARG A 249 -2.73 19.95 16.88
N ILE A 250 -1.61 19.44 16.37
CA ILE A 250 -0.27 19.70 16.92
C ILE A 250 0.23 21.10 16.57
N GLY A 251 -0.40 21.78 15.59
CA GLY A 251 -0.06 23.16 15.17
C GLY A 251 0.60 23.25 13.80
N PHE A 252 0.69 22.18 13.05
CA PHE A 252 1.32 22.17 11.73
C PHE A 252 0.28 22.29 10.61
N ASN A 253 0.28 23.42 9.92
CA ASN A 253 -0.57 23.63 8.75
C ASN A 253 0.08 23.12 7.45
N GLN A 254 1.40 23.01 7.41
CA GLN A 254 2.18 22.48 6.29
C GLN A 254 3.30 21.59 6.83
N PHE A 255 3.53 20.45 6.15
CA PHE A 255 4.49 19.42 6.61
C PHE A 255 4.96 18.55 5.45
N TYR A 256 6.08 17.86 5.66
CA TYR A 256 6.58 16.80 4.81
C TYR A 256 6.04 15.45 5.28
N ILE A 257 5.97 14.48 4.39
CA ILE A 257 5.53 13.10 4.69
C ILE A 257 6.61 12.12 4.27
N HIS A 258 6.86 11.13 5.12
CA HIS A 258 7.53 9.89 4.77
C HIS A 258 6.61 8.70 5.10
N GLY A 259 6.51 7.72 4.18
CA GLY A 259 5.75 6.50 4.41
C GLY A 259 6.10 5.38 3.44
N GLY A 260 6.01 4.15 3.92
CA GLY A 260 6.12 2.93 3.14
C GLY A 260 4.89 2.05 3.38
N ASP A 261 4.66 1.02 2.54
CA ASP A 261 3.53 0.10 2.66
C ASP A 261 2.17 0.83 2.78
N ILE A 262 1.34 0.54 3.79
CA ILE A 262 0.09 1.28 4.10
C ILE A 262 0.37 2.78 4.29
N GLY A 263 1.51 3.13 4.91
CA GLY A 263 1.94 4.52 5.08
C GLY A 263 2.17 5.23 3.75
N HIS A 264 2.59 4.52 2.69
CA HIS A 264 2.63 5.06 1.34
C HIS A 264 1.23 5.39 0.82
N ALA A 265 0.27 4.46 0.94
CA ALA A 265 -1.10 4.69 0.47
C ALA A 265 -1.72 5.91 1.17
N ILE A 266 -1.59 6.00 2.51
CA ILE A 266 -2.07 7.13 3.30
C ILE A 266 -1.37 8.43 2.88
N GLY A 267 -0.03 8.44 2.73
CA GLY A 267 0.74 9.61 2.30
C GLY A 267 0.37 10.07 0.89
N SER A 268 0.13 9.12 -0.02
CA SER A 268 -0.34 9.38 -1.38
C SER A 268 -1.73 10.05 -1.38
N HIS A 269 -2.67 9.55 -0.56
CA HIS A 269 -3.98 10.18 -0.40
C HIS A 269 -3.88 11.57 0.22
N MET A 270 -3.04 11.76 1.25
CA MET A 270 -2.79 13.09 1.81
C MET A 270 -2.25 14.06 0.77
N ALA A 271 -1.29 13.64 -0.05
CA ALA A 271 -0.71 14.45 -1.12
C ALA A 271 -1.73 14.75 -2.23
N THR A 272 -2.74 13.91 -2.43
CA THR A 272 -3.79 14.11 -3.43
C THR A 272 -4.92 15.00 -2.92
N ILE A 273 -5.39 14.76 -1.69
CA ILE A 273 -6.53 15.46 -1.09
C ILE A 273 -6.11 16.83 -0.55
N PHE A 274 -4.88 16.95 -0.01
CA PHE A 274 -4.39 18.16 0.66
C PHE A 274 -3.08 18.73 0.04
N PRO A 275 -3.01 18.96 -1.28
CA PRO A 275 -1.76 19.34 -1.95
C PRO A 275 -1.15 20.66 -1.46
N ASN A 276 -1.96 21.56 -0.88
CA ASN A 276 -1.50 22.83 -0.33
C ASN A 276 -0.88 22.69 1.08
N GLN A 277 -1.11 21.57 1.76
CA GLN A 277 -0.61 21.31 3.11
C GLN A 277 0.60 20.37 3.10
N VAL A 278 0.67 19.47 2.12
CA VAL A 278 1.80 18.56 1.96
C VAL A 278 2.91 19.24 1.17
N LEU A 279 4.02 19.53 1.83
CA LEU A 279 5.16 20.23 1.24
C LEU A 279 6.02 19.36 0.33
N GLY A 280 6.00 18.05 0.57
CA GLY A 280 6.68 17.03 -0.22
C GLY A 280 6.40 15.65 0.35
N PHE A 281 6.43 14.65 -0.50
CA PHE A 281 6.17 13.26 -0.16
C PHE A 281 7.37 12.38 -0.52
N HIS A 282 7.98 11.78 0.49
CA HIS A 282 9.01 10.75 0.35
C HIS A 282 8.40 9.38 0.63
N THR A 283 8.71 8.38 -0.18
CA THR A 283 8.17 7.03 0.02
C THR A 283 9.20 5.94 -0.27
N THR A 284 9.16 4.87 0.52
CA THR A 284 9.95 3.64 0.30
C THR A 284 9.19 2.59 -0.51
N THR A 285 7.94 2.86 -0.88
CA THR A 285 7.14 1.99 -1.75
C THR A 285 6.58 2.84 -2.90
N PRO A 286 7.45 3.34 -3.82
CA PRO A 286 7.04 4.25 -4.87
C PRO A 286 6.25 3.50 -5.96
N ILE A 287 4.96 3.31 -5.74
CA ILE A 287 4.06 2.61 -6.66
C ILE A 287 2.77 3.39 -6.92
N ASN A 288 2.15 3.11 -8.05
CA ASN A 288 0.82 3.55 -8.41
C ASN A 288 -0.13 2.35 -8.32
N TYR A 289 -1.10 2.41 -7.41
CA TYR A 289 -2.07 1.33 -7.16
C TYR A 289 -3.26 1.31 -8.15
N SER A 290 -3.31 2.21 -9.15
CA SER A 290 -4.42 2.24 -10.07
C SER A 290 -4.46 1.00 -10.96
N TYR A 291 -5.67 0.61 -11.39
CA TYR A 291 -5.83 -0.48 -12.35
C TYR A 291 -5.14 -0.18 -13.69
N LEU A 292 -5.00 1.11 -14.05
CA LEU A 292 -4.21 1.52 -15.22
C LEU A 292 -2.74 1.15 -15.07
N ALA A 293 -2.18 1.35 -13.87
CA ALA A 293 -0.80 0.94 -13.59
C ALA A 293 -0.63 -0.58 -13.67
N SER A 294 -1.61 -1.35 -13.18
CA SER A 294 -1.63 -2.80 -13.31
C SER A 294 -1.68 -3.23 -14.77
N MET A 295 -2.51 -2.59 -15.60
CA MET A 295 -2.53 -2.83 -17.05
C MET A 295 -1.19 -2.48 -17.70
N GLY A 296 -0.59 -1.36 -17.33
CA GLY A 296 0.74 -0.99 -17.81
C GLY A 296 1.79 -2.06 -17.48
N TRP A 297 1.70 -2.66 -16.30
CA TRP A 297 2.56 -3.79 -15.90
C TRP A 297 2.34 -5.02 -16.78
N PHE A 298 1.08 -5.41 -17.04
CA PHE A 298 0.76 -6.52 -17.96
C PHE A 298 1.23 -6.26 -19.40
N ILE A 299 0.96 -5.07 -19.95
CA ILE A 299 1.40 -4.68 -21.30
C ILE A 299 2.93 -4.68 -21.38
N GLY A 300 3.62 -4.23 -20.31
CA GLY A 300 5.08 -4.24 -20.20
C GLY A 300 5.72 -5.63 -20.31
N SER A 301 4.96 -6.70 -20.04
CA SER A 301 5.46 -8.08 -20.18
C SER A 301 5.71 -8.47 -21.66
N ILE A 302 5.09 -7.78 -22.62
CA ILE A 302 5.30 -8.02 -24.06
C ILE A 302 6.71 -7.56 -24.48
N CYS A 303 7.17 -6.42 -23.97
CA CYS A 303 8.52 -5.93 -24.22
C CYS A 303 9.13 -5.31 -22.94
N PRO A 304 9.62 -6.13 -21.99
CA PRO A 304 10.19 -5.63 -20.74
C PRO A 304 11.30 -4.60 -20.92
N LYS A 305 12.17 -4.80 -21.94
CA LYS A 305 13.26 -3.89 -22.28
C LYS A 305 12.78 -2.53 -22.81
N CYS A 306 11.59 -2.47 -23.42
CA CYS A 306 11.05 -1.23 -23.96
C CYS A 306 10.48 -0.29 -22.89
N LEU A 307 10.05 -0.83 -21.76
CA LEU A 307 9.24 -0.13 -20.77
C LEU A 307 9.91 -0.01 -19.40
N SER A 308 10.94 -0.82 -19.10
CA SER A 308 11.56 -0.85 -17.77
C SER A 308 13.06 -0.58 -17.86
N ASP A 309 13.57 0.25 -16.92
CA ASP A 309 15.00 0.37 -16.69
C ASP A 309 15.59 -0.94 -16.13
N ASP A 310 16.92 -1.08 -16.22
CA ASP A 310 17.59 -2.32 -15.84
C ASP A 310 17.40 -2.69 -14.37
N TYR A 311 17.27 -1.70 -13.49
CA TYR A 311 17.11 -1.94 -12.06
C TYR A 311 15.80 -2.63 -11.70
N VAL A 312 14.69 -2.27 -12.34
CA VAL A 312 13.37 -2.82 -12.01
C VAL A 312 12.94 -3.97 -12.92
N ARG A 313 13.54 -4.10 -14.11
CA ARG A 313 13.11 -5.08 -15.11
C ARG A 313 13.06 -6.50 -14.57
N ASP A 314 14.16 -6.99 -14.01
CA ASP A 314 14.26 -8.37 -13.50
C ASP A 314 13.45 -8.57 -12.20
N LYS A 315 13.06 -7.46 -11.54
CA LYS A 315 12.20 -7.45 -10.37
C LYS A 315 10.71 -7.43 -10.73
N MET A 316 10.37 -7.04 -11.96
CA MET A 316 9.00 -7.00 -12.48
C MET A 316 8.67 -8.19 -13.39
N TYR A 317 9.67 -8.76 -14.04
CA TYR A 317 9.50 -9.80 -15.07
C TYR A 317 10.47 -10.97 -14.86
N PRO A 318 10.18 -12.20 -15.33
CA PRO A 318 8.96 -12.60 -16.05
C PRO A 318 7.68 -12.42 -15.21
N LEU A 319 6.59 -12.04 -15.88
CA LEU A 319 5.31 -11.81 -15.21
C LEU A 319 4.77 -13.08 -14.52
N SER A 320 4.98 -14.25 -15.13
CA SER A 320 4.59 -15.55 -14.57
C SER A 320 5.15 -15.78 -13.17
N ASP A 321 6.44 -15.48 -12.98
CA ASP A 321 7.13 -15.73 -11.71
C ASP A 321 6.61 -14.80 -10.62
N LYS A 322 6.32 -13.54 -11.00
CA LYS A 322 5.75 -12.57 -10.07
C LYS A 322 4.32 -12.90 -9.66
N ILE A 323 3.49 -13.32 -10.60
CA ILE A 323 2.12 -13.78 -10.31
C ILE A 323 2.17 -15.02 -9.42
N SER A 324 3.03 -16.01 -9.74
CA SER A 324 3.20 -17.20 -8.90
C SER A 324 3.61 -16.84 -7.48
N PHE A 325 4.60 -15.96 -7.31
CA PHE A 325 5.03 -15.47 -6.00
C PHE A 325 3.88 -14.80 -5.23
N TYR A 326 3.13 -13.90 -5.89
CA TYR A 326 2.00 -13.23 -5.22
C TYR A 326 0.89 -14.21 -4.83
N LEU A 327 0.57 -15.18 -5.68
CA LEU A 327 -0.43 -16.21 -5.36
C LEU A 327 0.02 -17.06 -4.17
N GLU A 328 1.29 -17.43 -4.11
CA GLU A 328 1.88 -18.23 -3.03
C GLU A 328 1.91 -17.47 -1.70
N GLU A 329 2.28 -16.18 -1.73
CA GLU A 329 2.62 -15.41 -0.53
C GLU A 329 1.55 -14.42 -0.06
N SER A 330 0.43 -14.25 -0.80
CA SER A 330 -0.60 -13.28 -0.45
C SER A 330 -1.78 -13.86 0.35
N GLY A 331 -1.72 -15.11 0.79
CA GLY A 331 -2.81 -15.74 1.54
C GLY A 331 -3.25 -14.94 2.77
N TYR A 332 -2.30 -14.35 3.49
CA TYR A 332 -2.57 -13.47 4.64
C TYR A 332 -3.41 -12.23 4.23
N LEU A 333 -3.10 -11.61 3.09
CA LEU A 333 -3.80 -10.43 2.59
C LEU A 333 -5.27 -10.75 2.27
N HIS A 334 -5.52 -11.88 1.60
CA HIS A 334 -6.86 -12.35 1.31
C HIS A 334 -7.67 -12.63 2.58
N LEU A 335 -7.06 -13.31 3.55
CA LEU A 335 -7.69 -13.62 4.84
C LEU A 335 -8.06 -12.34 5.62
N GLN A 336 -7.15 -11.37 5.71
CA GLN A 336 -7.37 -10.08 6.37
C GLN A 336 -8.44 -9.24 5.65
N SER A 337 -8.46 -9.27 4.32
CA SER A 337 -9.44 -8.52 3.51
C SER A 337 -10.86 -9.12 3.59
N THR A 338 -11.00 -10.38 4.00
CA THR A 338 -12.31 -11.07 4.02
C THR A 338 -12.83 -11.33 5.43
N LYS A 339 -12.01 -11.90 6.30
CA LYS A 339 -12.39 -12.37 7.66
C LYS A 339 -11.38 -11.93 8.73
N PRO A 340 -11.11 -10.62 8.90
CA PRO A 340 -10.09 -10.12 9.83
C PRO A 340 -10.36 -10.52 11.29
N ASP A 341 -11.61 -10.50 11.73
CA ASP A 341 -11.96 -10.80 13.12
C ASP A 341 -11.75 -12.29 13.44
N THR A 342 -12.01 -13.18 12.50
CA THR A 342 -11.83 -14.63 12.70
C THR A 342 -10.38 -14.97 12.96
N ILE A 343 -9.46 -14.50 12.10
CA ILE A 343 -8.03 -14.74 12.33
C ILE A 343 -7.49 -13.92 13.51
N GLY A 344 -8.01 -12.71 13.71
CA GLY A 344 -7.63 -11.83 14.82
C GLY A 344 -7.87 -12.48 16.18
N ILE A 345 -8.98 -13.19 16.39
CA ILE A 345 -9.26 -13.95 17.62
C ILE A 345 -8.17 -15.00 17.87
N ALA A 346 -7.81 -15.78 16.85
CA ALA A 346 -6.78 -16.81 16.98
C ALA A 346 -5.40 -16.21 17.30
N LEU A 347 -5.03 -15.10 16.64
CA LEU A 347 -3.76 -14.41 16.85
C LEU A 347 -3.71 -13.72 18.23
N GLN A 348 -4.84 -13.26 18.74
CA GLN A 348 -4.90 -12.62 20.06
C GLN A 348 -4.89 -13.65 21.20
N ASP A 349 -5.26 -14.91 20.95
CA ASP A 349 -5.17 -15.97 21.96
C ASP A 349 -3.77 -16.57 22.08
N SER A 350 -2.98 -16.63 21.02
CA SER A 350 -1.67 -17.26 21.00
C SER A 350 -0.52 -16.27 20.77
N PRO A 351 0.32 -15.96 21.77
CA PRO A 351 1.48 -15.08 21.56
C PRO A 351 2.46 -15.66 20.56
N LEU A 352 2.67 -16.99 20.54
CA LEU A 352 3.53 -17.64 19.56
C LEU A 352 2.90 -17.69 18.17
N GLY A 353 1.58 -17.87 18.08
CA GLY A 353 0.87 -17.77 16.80
C GLY A 353 0.97 -16.36 16.22
N LEU A 354 0.82 -15.33 17.06
CA LEU A 354 1.02 -13.93 16.66
C LEU A 354 2.47 -13.69 16.22
N ALA A 355 3.45 -14.20 16.97
CA ALA A 355 4.86 -14.07 16.62
C ALA A 355 5.16 -14.74 15.26
N ALA A 356 4.68 -15.97 15.06
CA ALA A 356 4.83 -16.68 13.78
C ALA A 356 4.25 -15.86 12.62
N TYR A 357 3.02 -15.36 12.78
CA TYR A 357 2.30 -14.61 11.74
C TYR A 357 2.97 -13.29 11.35
N ILE A 358 3.52 -12.56 12.35
CA ILE A 358 4.21 -11.27 12.13
C ILE A 358 5.64 -11.50 11.63
N ILE A 359 6.42 -12.35 12.31
CA ILE A 359 7.85 -12.52 12.03
C ILE A 359 8.05 -13.13 10.65
N GLU A 360 7.22 -14.08 10.24
CA GLU A 360 7.26 -14.64 8.90
C GLU A 360 7.21 -13.55 7.82
N ARG A 361 6.36 -12.53 7.99
CA ARG A 361 6.27 -11.41 7.03
C ARG A 361 7.54 -10.56 7.02
N TYR A 362 8.12 -10.29 8.19
CA TYR A 362 9.42 -9.59 8.24
C TYR A 362 10.51 -10.38 7.50
N LEU A 363 10.62 -11.68 7.75
CA LEU A 363 11.63 -12.51 7.13
C LEU A 363 11.47 -12.56 5.61
N LEU A 364 10.27 -12.89 5.14
CA LEU A 364 9.98 -13.01 3.71
C LEU A 364 10.19 -11.68 2.96
N TYR A 365 9.77 -10.57 3.57
CA TYR A 365 9.74 -9.28 2.89
C TYR A 365 11.07 -8.53 2.97
N THR A 366 11.95 -8.93 3.86
CA THR A 366 13.34 -8.45 3.87
C THR A 366 14.21 -9.15 2.85
N ASN A 367 14.00 -10.47 2.68
CA ASN A 367 14.68 -11.27 1.69
C ASN A 367 13.77 -12.40 1.18
N PRO A 368 13.21 -12.31 -0.03
CA PRO A 368 12.34 -13.35 -0.58
C PRO A 368 13.00 -14.74 -0.65
N ASN A 369 14.33 -14.80 -0.67
CA ASN A 369 15.07 -16.07 -0.61
C ASN A 369 15.08 -16.69 0.81
N SER A 370 14.66 -15.96 1.84
CA SER A 370 14.63 -16.42 3.23
C SER A 370 13.73 -17.66 3.44
N LYS A 371 12.78 -17.90 2.56
CA LYS A 371 11.98 -19.11 2.60
C LYS A 371 12.77 -20.41 2.32
N PHE A 372 13.99 -20.29 1.78
CA PHE A 372 14.90 -21.40 1.53
C PHE A 372 16.07 -21.46 2.53
N THR A 373 16.40 -20.33 3.15
CA THR A 373 17.52 -20.21 4.11
C THR A 373 17.09 -19.39 5.33
N PRO A 374 16.31 -19.96 6.25
CA PRO A 374 15.78 -19.23 7.41
C PRO A 374 16.85 -18.63 8.32
N GLU A 375 18.04 -19.26 8.42
CA GLU A 375 19.16 -18.75 9.21
C GLU A 375 19.68 -17.41 8.67
N GLU A 376 19.74 -17.24 7.35
CA GLU A 376 20.17 -15.98 6.72
C GLU A 376 19.18 -14.86 7.02
N ALA A 377 17.88 -15.15 7.02
CA ALA A 377 16.86 -14.18 7.33
C ALA A 377 16.95 -13.66 8.78
N PHE A 378 17.15 -14.57 9.75
CA PHE A 378 17.37 -14.17 11.14
C PHE A 378 18.69 -13.41 11.34
N SER A 379 19.70 -13.61 10.48
CA SER A 379 20.94 -12.86 10.55
C SER A 379 20.77 -11.36 10.25
N SER A 380 19.71 -10.99 9.52
CA SER A 380 19.41 -9.59 9.17
C SER A 380 18.75 -8.81 10.31
N TYR A 381 18.25 -9.47 11.36
CA TYR A 381 17.51 -8.84 12.45
C TYR A 381 17.99 -9.28 13.82
N ASN A 382 17.97 -8.34 14.77
CA ASN A 382 18.01 -8.71 16.18
C ASN A 382 16.65 -9.30 16.58
N MET A 383 16.63 -10.51 17.14
CA MET A 383 15.41 -11.20 17.55
C MET A 383 14.60 -10.40 18.59
N THR A 384 15.26 -9.68 19.50
CA THR A 384 14.61 -8.79 20.46
C THR A 384 13.83 -7.68 19.75
N ASP A 385 14.38 -7.12 18.68
CA ASP A 385 13.76 -6.05 17.94
C ASP A 385 12.56 -6.54 17.10
N LEU A 386 12.59 -7.77 16.57
CA LEU A 386 11.42 -8.40 15.95
C LEU A 386 10.32 -8.65 16.98
N LEU A 387 10.67 -9.15 18.16
CA LEU A 387 9.74 -9.38 19.26
C LEU A 387 9.14 -8.09 19.81
N ASP A 388 9.81 -6.95 19.69
CA ASP A 388 9.25 -5.66 20.08
C ASP A 388 7.97 -5.34 19.33
N ASN A 389 7.94 -5.50 18.00
CA ASN A 389 6.71 -5.30 17.21
C ASN A 389 5.62 -6.31 17.62
N VAL A 390 5.97 -7.58 17.82
CA VAL A 390 5.02 -8.58 18.31
C VAL A 390 4.44 -8.16 19.67
N MET A 391 5.31 -7.71 20.60
CA MET A 391 4.90 -7.26 21.93
C MET A 391 4.00 -6.03 21.90
N LEU A 392 4.26 -5.08 21.02
CA LEU A 392 3.41 -3.90 20.87
C LEU A 392 1.99 -4.28 20.43
N TYR A 393 1.82 -5.21 19.47
CA TYR A 393 0.51 -5.73 19.09
C TYR A 393 -0.14 -6.59 20.18
N TRP A 394 0.64 -7.45 20.83
CA TRP A 394 0.17 -8.31 21.91
C TRP A 394 -0.30 -7.51 23.13
N SER A 395 0.51 -6.56 23.58
CA SER A 395 0.22 -5.77 24.78
C SER A 395 -1.01 -4.90 24.69
N THR A 396 -1.39 -4.51 23.48
CA THR A 396 -2.53 -3.64 23.20
C THR A 396 -3.76 -4.40 22.72
N GLY A 397 -3.62 -5.69 22.35
CA GLY A 397 -4.67 -6.48 21.73
C GLY A 397 -5.08 -5.95 20.34
N SER A 398 -4.23 -5.16 19.69
CA SER A 398 -4.57 -4.40 18.49
C SER A 398 -4.44 -5.18 17.18
N ILE A 399 -4.01 -6.44 17.22
CA ILE A 399 -3.87 -7.21 15.97
C ILE A 399 -5.19 -7.23 15.18
N THR A 400 -6.31 -7.56 15.81
CA THR A 400 -7.61 -7.65 15.14
C THR A 400 -8.03 -6.32 14.49
N THR A 401 -7.86 -5.21 15.20
CA THR A 401 -8.23 -3.88 14.70
C THR A 401 -7.34 -3.44 13.54
N SER A 402 -6.06 -3.81 13.56
CA SER A 402 -5.13 -3.52 12.45
C SER A 402 -5.48 -4.30 11.17
N LEU A 403 -5.97 -5.55 11.31
CA LEU A 403 -6.39 -6.37 10.16
C LEU A 403 -7.65 -5.83 9.49
N ARG A 404 -8.55 -5.19 10.25
CA ARG A 404 -9.80 -4.62 9.71
C ARG A 404 -9.56 -3.57 8.64
N LEU A 405 -8.44 -2.85 8.67
CA LEU A 405 -8.09 -1.86 7.65
C LEU A 405 -8.04 -2.48 6.25
N PHE A 406 -7.49 -3.68 6.12
CA PHE A 406 -7.43 -4.39 4.82
C PHE A 406 -8.83 -4.65 4.27
N LYS A 407 -9.76 -5.12 5.12
CA LYS A 407 -11.15 -5.35 4.73
C LYS A 407 -11.84 -4.06 4.31
N GLU A 408 -11.70 -3.00 5.08
CA GLU A 408 -12.35 -1.72 4.78
C GLU A 408 -11.79 -1.10 3.50
N THR A 409 -10.49 -1.19 3.25
CA THR A 409 -9.84 -0.72 2.03
C THR A 409 -10.34 -1.49 0.80
N VAL A 410 -10.37 -2.84 0.87
CA VAL A 410 -10.87 -3.68 -0.24
C VAL A 410 -12.37 -3.48 -0.47
N LYS A 411 -13.16 -3.33 0.59
CA LYS A 411 -14.61 -3.05 0.47
C LYS A 411 -14.90 -1.72 -0.22
N ASN A 412 -14.03 -0.75 -0.08
CA ASN A 412 -14.15 0.58 -0.68
C ASN A 412 -13.19 0.77 -1.88
N TYR A 413 -12.89 -0.32 -2.58
CA TYR A 413 -11.92 -0.36 -3.68
C TYR A 413 -12.19 0.69 -4.76
N ASP A 414 -13.45 0.96 -5.11
CA ASP A 414 -13.80 1.96 -6.12
C ASP A 414 -13.29 3.36 -5.77
N MET A 415 -13.44 3.79 -4.51
CA MET A 415 -12.93 5.08 -4.05
C MET A 415 -11.39 5.09 -4.00
N GLU A 416 -10.76 4.00 -3.58
CA GLU A 416 -9.31 3.84 -3.62
C GLU A 416 -8.79 3.97 -5.06
N GLN A 417 -9.50 3.39 -6.05
CA GLN A 417 -9.15 3.51 -7.47
C GLN A 417 -9.37 4.93 -8.02
N VAL A 418 -10.43 5.63 -7.59
CA VAL A 418 -10.62 7.05 -7.95
C VAL A 418 -9.42 7.86 -7.50
N LEU A 419 -9.02 7.74 -6.22
CA LEU A 419 -7.89 8.49 -5.68
C LEU A 419 -6.54 8.08 -6.29
N ALA A 420 -6.34 6.79 -6.57
CA ALA A 420 -5.12 6.30 -7.22
C ALA A 420 -4.92 6.86 -8.63
N ARG A 421 -6.02 7.18 -9.34
CA ARG A 421 -6.01 7.74 -10.70
C ARG A 421 -5.83 9.25 -10.74
N ILE A 422 -6.12 9.98 -9.66
CA ILE A 422 -5.93 11.43 -9.60
C ILE A 422 -4.45 11.73 -9.36
N PRO A 423 -3.75 12.39 -10.30
CA PRO A 423 -2.37 12.77 -10.12
C PRO A 423 -2.21 13.79 -8.98
N THR A 424 -1.14 13.70 -8.21
CA THR A 424 -0.81 14.72 -7.22
C THR A 424 0.23 15.70 -7.76
N SER A 425 0.01 17.01 -7.49
CA SER A 425 0.99 18.06 -7.80
C SER A 425 2.14 18.15 -6.78
N VAL A 426 2.03 17.46 -5.66
CA VAL A 426 3.02 17.47 -4.57
C VAL A 426 4.35 16.92 -5.06
N PRO A 427 5.49 17.61 -4.80
CA PRO A 427 6.80 17.07 -5.09
C PRO A 427 7.00 15.73 -4.40
N THR A 428 7.32 14.70 -5.17
CA THR A 428 7.44 13.33 -4.68
C THR A 428 8.85 12.78 -4.92
N TRP A 429 9.32 11.95 -4.01
CA TRP A 429 10.58 11.23 -4.11
C TRP A 429 10.39 9.78 -3.68
N GLY A 430 10.87 8.84 -4.49
CA GLY A 430 10.84 7.42 -4.18
C GLY A 430 12.21 6.87 -3.82
N LEU A 431 12.24 5.94 -2.88
CA LEU A 431 13.37 5.08 -2.59
C LEU A 431 12.95 3.63 -2.86
N ARG A 432 13.73 2.91 -3.66
CA ARG A 432 13.58 1.50 -3.94
C ARG A 432 14.72 0.72 -3.31
N THR A 433 14.40 -0.33 -2.61
CA THR A 433 15.37 -1.26 -2.05
C THR A 433 15.54 -2.50 -2.94
N LYS A 434 16.63 -3.22 -2.76
CA LYS A 434 16.95 -4.38 -3.60
C LYS A 434 15.88 -5.46 -3.57
N ASN A 435 15.39 -5.77 -2.36
CA ASN A 435 14.55 -6.93 -2.09
C ASN A 435 13.08 -6.57 -1.81
N ASP A 436 12.66 -5.32 -2.07
CA ASP A 436 11.23 -4.98 -1.90
C ASP A 436 10.36 -5.84 -2.83
N LEU A 437 9.15 -6.11 -2.37
CA LEU A 437 8.15 -6.87 -3.12
C LEU A 437 7.58 -6.09 -4.29
N PHE A 438 7.50 -4.77 -4.14
CA PHE A 438 6.76 -3.89 -5.04
C PHE A 438 7.71 -3.01 -5.84
N HIS A 439 7.90 -3.38 -7.10
CA HIS A 439 8.64 -2.55 -8.05
C HIS A 439 7.75 -2.15 -9.21
N GLN A 440 7.85 -0.92 -9.63
CA GLN A 440 7.17 -0.41 -10.82
C GLN A 440 8.13 0.44 -11.66
N ASN A 441 7.86 0.46 -12.97
CA ASN A 441 8.53 1.31 -13.93
C ASN A 441 8.30 2.80 -13.62
N ASP A 442 9.31 3.64 -13.85
CA ASP A 442 9.27 5.08 -13.63
C ASP A 442 8.10 5.77 -14.33
N ASN A 443 7.79 5.37 -15.57
CA ASN A 443 6.71 5.96 -16.34
C ASN A 443 5.35 5.67 -15.69
N ILE A 444 5.13 4.44 -15.19
CA ILE A 444 3.90 4.06 -14.48
C ILE A 444 3.75 4.86 -13.19
N ILE A 445 4.84 5.04 -12.44
CA ILE A 445 4.84 5.85 -11.22
C ILE A 445 4.48 7.31 -11.54
N ARG A 446 5.00 7.87 -12.64
CA ARG A 446 4.73 9.25 -13.06
C ARG A 446 3.27 9.53 -13.45
N TRP A 447 2.50 8.51 -13.77
CA TRP A 447 1.04 8.71 -13.98
C TRP A 447 0.33 9.19 -12.71
N LYS A 448 0.79 8.75 -11.54
CA LYS A 448 0.28 9.21 -10.25
C LYS A 448 1.06 10.42 -9.71
N TYR A 449 2.36 10.43 -9.93
CA TYR A 449 3.30 11.43 -9.40
C TYR A 449 4.00 12.18 -10.53
N PRO A 450 3.29 13.04 -11.30
CA PRO A 450 3.93 13.77 -12.40
C PRO A 450 5.06 14.69 -11.92
N ASN A 451 4.99 15.13 -10.65
CA ASN A 451 6.04 15.91 -9.99
C ASN A 451 7.06 15.03 -9.25
N LEU A 452 7.37 13.85 -9.78
CA LEU A 452 8.41 12.96 -9.26
C LEU A 452 9.80 13.58 -9.47
N ARG A 453 10.45 14.00 -8.37
CA ARG A 453 11.72 14.73 -8.35
C ARG A 453 12.94 13.82 -8.32
N GLY A 454 12.78 12.56 -8.03
CA GLY A 454 13.82 11.55 -8.10
C GLY A 454 13.36 10.20 -7.59
N LEU A 455 14.16 9.20 -7.97
CA LEU A 455 14.09 7.83 -7.47
C LEU A 455 15.49 7.43 -7.06
N THR A 456 15.63 6.96 -5.83
CA THR A 456 16.89 6.37 -5.34
C THR A 456 16.75 4.85 -5.40
N ASN A 457 17.69 4.19 -6.07
CA ASN A 457 17.78 2.74 -6.12
C ASN A 457 18.90 2.30 -5.19
N LEU A 458 18.61 1.42 -4.23
CA LEU A 458 19.58 0.86 -3.29
C LEU A 458 19.82 -0.62 -3.61
N GLU A 459 21.07 -1.04 -3.53
CA GLU A 459 21.49 -2.45 -3.68
C GLU A 459 21.39 -3.25 -2.37
N VAL A 460 20.72 -2.69 -1.36
CA VAL A 460 20.51 -3.27 -0.03
C VAL A 460 19.06 -3.03 0.45
N GLY A 461 18.66 -3.75 1.49
CA GLY A 461 17.37 -3.62 2.16
C GLY A 461 16.21 -4.32 1.45
N GLY A 462 15.16 -4.55 2.21
CA GLY A 462 13.89 -5.14 1.79
C GLY A 462 12.73 -4.18 1.98
N HIS A 463 11.57 -4.74 2.36
CA HIS A 463 10.30 -4.00 2.45
C HIS A 463 10.20 -3.06 3.67
N PHE A 464 11.00 -3.30 4.73
CA PHE A 464 10.98 -2.50 5.97
C PHE A 464 12.24 -1.64 6.13
N PRO A 465 12.62 -0.80 5.15
CA PRO A 465 13.94 -0.17 5.13
C PRO A 465 14.17 0.82 6.28
N ALA A 466 13.11 1.42 6.84
CA ALA A 466 13.24 2.27 8.02
C ALA A 466 13.75 1.49 9.26
N PHE A 467 13.45 0.19 9.31
CA PHE A 467 13.89 -0.73 10.34
C PHE A 467 15.22 -1.42 9.99
N GLU A 468 15.39 -1.79 8.71
CA GLU A 468 16.54 -2.56 8.23
C GLU A 468 17.79 -1.69 8.02
N ILE A 469 17.62 -0.52 7.41
CA ILE A 469 18.69 0.39 6.93
C ILE A 469 18.34 1.85 7.25
N PRO A 470 18.12 2.20 8.53
CA PRO A 470 17.63 3.54 8.93
C PRO A 470 18.53 4.69 8.49
N SER A 471 19.84 4.45 8.36
CA SER A 471 20.83 5.46 7.95
C SER A 471 20.64 5.90 6.51
N GLU A 472 20.43 4.93 5.61
CA GLU A 472 20.22 5.13 4.19
C GLU A 472 18.90 5.86 3.96
N VAL A 473 17.82 5.42 4.63
CA VAL A 473 16.50 6.06 4.53
C VAL A 473 16.53 7.49 5.05
N ALA A 474 17.14 7.73 6.22
CA ALA A 474 17.28 9.08 6.76
C ALA A 474 18.06 10.00 5.82
N SER A 475 19.14 9.50 5.22
CA SER A 475 19.96 10.26 4.29
C SER A 475 19.20 10.60 2.99
N ASP A 476 18.38 9.66 2.52
CA ASP A 476 17.55 9.88 1.33
C ASP A 476 16.41 10.88 1.59
N ILE A 477 15.80 10.85 2.79
CA ILE A 477 14.82 11.87 3.22
C ILE A 477 15.45 13.27 3.21
N PHE A 478 16.66 13.45 3.75
CA PHE A 478 17.36 14.75 3.69
C PHE A 478 17.60 15.19 2.25
N LYS A 479 18.07 14.28 1.40
CA LYS A 479 18.32 14.53 -0.04
C LYS A 479 17.04 14.95 -0.76
N SER A 480 15.93 14.25 -0.52
CA SER A 480 14.64 14.51 -1.15
C SER A 480 14.09 15.89 -0.74
N VAL A 481 14.08 16.20 0.56
CA VAL A 481 13.56 17.48 1.07
C VAL A 481 14.41 18.66 0.60
N ARG A 482 15.74 18.53 0.55
CA ARG A 482 16.60 19.54 -0.09
C ARG A 482 16.19 19.80 -1.54
N LYS A 483 15.88 18.76 -2.31
CA LYS A 483 15.41 18.89 -3.69
C LYS A 483 14.05 19.59 -3.78
N PHE A 484 13.13 19.27 -2.87
CA PHE A 484 11.82 19.91 -2.79
C PHE A 484 11.93 21.41 -2.49
N LEU A 485 12.80 21.80 -1.57
CA LEU A 485 13.05 23.20 -1.21
C LEU A 485 13.62 24.01 -2.38
N LEU A 486 14.53 23.44 -3.16
CA LEU A 486 15.13 24.10 -4.32
C LEU A 486 14.12 24.37 -5.44
N THR A 487 13.14 23.49 -5.61
CA THR A 487 12.13 23.62 -6.68
C THR A 487 10.94 24.53 -6.32
N ARG A 488 10.79 24.95 -5.07
CA ARG A 488 9.78 25.93 -4.62
C ARG A 488 10.24 27.39 -4.77
N LYS A 489 11.53 27.61 -4.97
CA LYS A 489 12.11 28.97 -5.13
C LYS A 489 12.04 29.49 -6.57
N VAL A 490 11.48 28.71 -7.49
CA VAL A 490 11.20 29.06 -8.89
C VAL A 490 9.69 29.15 -9.08
#